data_d5169e43665f6d989f18f6ef2be2198a
#
_entry.id   d5169e43665f6d989f18f6ef2be2198a
#
_cell.length_a   1.000
_cell.length_b   1.000
_cell.length_c   1.000
_cell.angle_alpha   90.00
_cell.angle_beta   90.00
_cell.angle_gamma   90.00
#
_symmetry.space_group_name_H-M   'P 1'
#
loop_
_entity.id
_entity.type
_entity.pdbx_description
1 polymer ?
#
loop_
_entity_poly.entity_id
_entity_poly.type
_entity_poly.pdbx_seq_one_letter_code
_entity_poly.pdbx_strand_id
1 'polypeptide(L)'
;MPDEIISIFPEINEIKDETLRTQTAATWVSAMERSDLTFDDLRGMPFTLLVSDVNVTFVEHVRTVCRMCIACYDVLQDAYGDRNKVHRDHLISGAMLADVGKVLEITKKDGTFIKSERGHLLRHPFSGVGLAWEQGLPEEVLHVIAMHSK
;
A
#
# COMPACT_ATOMS: atom_id res chain seq x y z
N MET A 1 0.20 0.79 -17.38
CA MET A 1 -0.01 0.20 -16.02
C MET A 1 0.91 0.84 -14.98
N PRO A 2 2.27 0.75 -15.03
CA PRO A 2 3.11 1.43 -14.02
C PRO A 2 2.88 2.93 -13.92
N ASP A 3 2.78 3.63 -15.05
CA ASP A 3 2.54 5.09 -15.08
C ASP A 3 1.20 5.47 -14.43
N GLU A 4 0.20 4.63 -14.57
CA GLU A 4 -1.11 4.85 -13.94
C GLU A 4 -1.05 4.67 -12.44
N ILE A 5 -0.33 3.65 -11.94
CA ILE A 5 -0.06 3.47 -10.52
C ILE A 5 0.68 4.68 -9.95
N ILE A 6 1.72 5.16 -10.62
CA ILE A 6 2.47 6.35 -10.20
C ILE A 6 1.59 7.62 -10.22
N SER A 7 0.66 7.72 -11.17
CA SER A 7 -0.32 8.81 -11.20
C SER A 7 -1.27 8.78 -9.99
N ILE A 8 -1.66 7.58 -9.54
CA ILE A 8 -2.54 7.39 -8.36
C ILE A 8 -1.74 7.59 -7.06
N PHE A 9 -0.52 7.08 -7.01
CA PHE A 9 0.37 7.08 -5.84
C PHE A 9 1.70 7.78 -6.14
N PRO A 10 1.69 9.12 -6.35
CA PRO A 10 2.92 9.85 -6.71
C PRO A 10 4.00 9.80 -5.62
N GLU A 11 3.65 9.47 -4.38
CA GLU A 11 4.58 9.28 -3.27
C GLU A 11 5.59 8.13 -3.52
N ILE A 12 5.31 7.21 -4.44
CA ILE A 12 6.27 6.18 -4.88
C ILE A 12 7.55 6.83 -5.44
N ASN A 13 7.45 8.00 -6.07
CA ASN A 13 8.61 8.74 -6.58
C ASN A 13 9.52 9.31 -5.48
N GLU A 14 9.07 9.35 -4.22
CA GLU A 14 9.88 9.71 -3.06
C GLU A 14 10.93 8.64 -2.67
N ILE A 15 10.78 7.40 -3.18
CA ILE A 15 11.75 6.32 -3.03
C ILE A 15 12.93 6.63 -3.95
N LYS A 16 14.13 6.81 -3.38
CA LYS A 16 15.35 7.17 -4.13
C LYS A 16 15.99 5.96 -4.79
N ASP A 17 15.96 4.80 -4.14
CA ASP A 17 16.43 3.55 -4.72
C ASP A 17 15.53 3.16 -5.89
N GLU A 18 16.09 3.13 -7.11
CA GLU A 18 15.35 2.88 -8.34
C GLU A 18 14.79 1.45 -8.40
N THR A 19 15.53 0.48 -7.89
CA THR A 19 15.10 -0.92 -7.84
C THR A 19 13.90 -1.06 -6.91
N LEU A 20 14.00 -0.54 -5.70
CA LEU A 20 12.92 -0.57 -4.72
C LEU A 20 11.68 0.19 -5.19
N ARG A 21 11.88 1.36 -5.84
CA ARG A 21 10.79 2.13 -6.44
C ARG A 21 10.04 1.33 -7.50
N THR A 22 10.78 0.68 -8.40
CA THR A 22 10.21 -0.17 -9.46
C THR A 22 9.45 -1.36 -8.88
N GLN A 23 10.04 -2.05 -7.90
CA GLN A 23 9.40 -3.19 -7.21
C GLN A 23 8.13 -2.76 -6.46
N THR A 24 8.14 -1.59 -5.82
CA THR A 24 6.96 -1.03 -5.15
C THR A 24 5.81 -0.78 -6.14
N ALA A 25 6.11 -0.15 -7.27
CA ALA A 25 5.12 0.08 -8.32
C ALA A 25 4.62 -1.24 -8.95
N ALA A 26 5.53 -2.20 -9.20
CA ALA A 26 5.19 -3.52 -9.74
C ALA A 26 4.28 -4.33 -8.81
N THR A 27 4.43 -4.18 -7.50
CA THR A 27 3.55 -4.82 -6.51
C THR A 27 2.11 -4.33 -6.66
N TRP A 28 1.90 -3.04 -6.83
CA TRP A 28 0.57 -2.47 -7.11
C TRP A 28 -0.01 -2.96 -8.44
N VAL A 29 0.82 -3.00 -9.51
CA VAL A 29 0.41 -3.54 -10.81
C VAL A 29 -0.05 -4.99 -10.66
N SER A 30 0.75 -5.84 -9.99
CA SER A 30 0.42 -7.24 -9.74
C SER A 30 -0.87 -7.40 -8.93
N ALA A 31 -1.11 -6.53 -7.93
CA ALA A 31 -2.35 -6.52 -7.16
C ALA A 31 -3.57 -6.23 -8.05
N MET A 32 -3.47 -5.20 -8.90
CA MET A 32 -4.55 -4.84 -9.82
C MET A 32 -4.83 -5.92 -10.86
N GLU A 33 -3.79 -6.54 -11.44
CA GLU A 33 -3.93 -7.63 -12.41
C GLU A 33 -4.61 -8.88 -11.83
N ARG A 34 -4.52 -9.09 -10.53
CA ARG A 34 -5.12 -10.23 -9.82
C ARG A 34 -6.46 -9.91 -9.18
N SER A 35 -6.90 -8.67 -9.25
CA SER A 35 -8.19 -8.21 -8.73
C SER A 35 -9.22 -8.13 -9.85
N ASP A 36 -10.50 -8.04 -9.45
CA ASP A 36 -11.61 -7.75 -10.35
C ASP A 36 -11.89 -6.22 -10.44
N LEU A 37 -11.05 -5.39 -9.84
CA LEU A 37 -11.22 -3.95 -9.76
C LEU A 37 -10.55 -3.24 -10.93
N THR A 38 -11.20 -2.21 -11.45
CA THR A 38 -10.60 -1.25 -12.36
C THR A 38 -9.82 -0.17 -11.60
N PHE A 39 -8.99 0.62 -12.29
CA PHE A 39 -8.33 1.78 -11.68
C PHE A 39 -9.33 2.84 -11.18
N ASP A 40 -10.50 2.97 -11.81
CA ASP A 40 -11.55 3.88 -11.33
C ASP A 40 -12.20 3.32 -10.06
N ASP A 41 -12.36 2.00 -9.97
CA ASP A 41 -12.81 1.36 -8.73
C ASP A 41 -11.78 1.57 -7.60
N LEU A 42 -10.50 1.44 -7.88
CA LEU A 42 -9.43 1.71 -6.90
C LEU A 42 -9.50 3.15 -6.35
N ARG A 43 -9.73 4.13 -7.24
CA ARG A 43 -9.87 5.54 -6.83
C ARG A 43 -11.11 5.80 -5.97
N GLY A 44 -12.21 5.08 -6.24
CA GLY A 44 -13.48 5.23 -5.54
C GLY A 44 -13.68 4.29 -4.34
N MET A 45 -12.81 3.32 -4.13
CA MET A 45 -12.93 2.34 -3.07
C MET A 45 -12.81 2.99 -1.68
N PRO A 46 -13.69 2.65 -0.71
CA PRO A 46 -13.54 3.12 0.66
C PRO A 46 -12.31 2.46 1.33
N PHE A 47 -11.65 3.17 2.25
CA PHE A 47 -10.48 2.60 2.92
C PHE A 47 -10.82 1.43 3.85
N THR A 48 -12.08 1.30 4.27
CA THR A 48 -12.59 0.22 5.12
C THR A 48 -14.05 -0.11 4.80
N LEU A 49 -14.43 -1.37 5.01
CA LEU A 49 -15.82 -1.84 4.96
C LEU A 49 -16.42 -2.05 6.35
N LEU A 50 -15.68 -1.68 7.42
CA LEU A 50 -16.11 -1.92 8.82
C LEU A 50 -17.11 -0.89 9.34
N VAL A 51 -17.18 0.27 8.72
CA VAL A 51 -18.10 1.36 9.09
C VAL A 51 -18.84 1.85 7.86
N SER A 52 -20.11 2.26 8.06
CA SER A 52 -20.90 2.98 7.08
C SER A 52 -20.47 4.44 7.00
N ASP A 53 -20.80 5.10 5.89
CA ASP A 53 -20.59 6.53 5.68
C ASP A 53 -19.12 6.99 5.74
N VAL A 54 -18.23 6.13 5.27
CA VAL A 54 -16.81 6.46 5.11
C VAL A 54 -16.64 7.47 3.98
N ASN A 55 -16.18 8.66 4.32
CA ASN A 55 -15.90 9.76 3.38
C ASN A 55 -14.43 9.89 2.99
N VAL A 56 -13.61 8.88 3.30
CA VAL A 56 -12.19 8.78 2.95
C VAL A 56 -12.01 7.60 1.99
N THR A 57 -11.42 7.86 0.84
CA THR A 57 -11.11 6.81 -0.12
C THR A 57 -9.87 6.03 0.31
N PHE A 58 -9.76 4.82 -0.22
CA PHE A 58 -8.58 3.97 0.00
C PHE A 58 -7.29 4.65 -0.48
N VAL A 59 -7.32 5.29 -1.65
CA VAL A 59 -6.17 6.03 -2.18
C VAL A 59 -5.77 7.19 -1.28
N GLU A 60 -6.73 7.99 -0.80
CA GLU A 60 -6.46 9.08 0.16
C GLU A 60 -5.85 8.54 1.45
N HIS A 61 -6.36 7.42 1.97
CA HIS A 61 -5.81 6.78 3.17
C HIS A 61 -4.35 6.35 2.96
N VAL A 62 -4.04 5.58 1.92
CA VAL A 62 -2.67 5.09 1.64
C VAL A 62 -1.70 6.26 1.48
N ARG A 63 -2.06 7.27 0.70
CA ARG A 63 -1.25 8.48 0.50
C ARG A 63 -1.03 9.26 1.78
N THR A 64 -2.07 9.40 2.60
CA THR A 64 -1.98 10.10 3.89
C THR A 64 -1.05 9.38 4.85
N VAL A 65 -1.19 8.04 4.98
CA VAL A 65 -0.30 7.23 5.81
C VAL A 65 1.16 7.38 5.37
N CYS A 66 1.43 7.28 4.08
CA CYS A 66 2.78 7.45 3.54
C CYS A 66 3.37 8.83 3.87
N ARG A 67 2.60 9.90 3.63
CA ARG A 67 3.02 11.28 3.92
C ARG A 67 3.26 11.51 5.41
N MET A 68 2.47 10.91 6.29
CA MET A 68 2.69 10.95 7.73
C MET A 68 3.99 10.23 8.11
N CYS A 69 4.26 9.06 7.52
CA CYS A 69 5.52 8.33 7.73
C CYS A 69 6.74 9.15 7.30
N ILE A 70 6.67 9.84 6.15
CA ILE A 70 7.74 10.73 5.68
C ILE A 70 7.95 11.88 6.68
N ALA A 71 6.89 12.55 7.11
CA ALA A 71 6.97 13.65 8.06
C ALA A 71 7.55 13.19 9.42
N CYS A 72 7.13 12.03 9.92
CA CYS A 72 7.70 11.44 11.14
C CYS A 72 9.19 11.10 10.96
N TYR A 73 9.59 10.55 9.81
CA TYR A 73 10.99 10.30 9.51
C TYR A 73 11.83 11.58 9.55
N ASP A 74 11.34 12.65 8.92
CA ASP A 74 12.05 13.94 8.87
C ASP A 74 12.25 14.52 10.28
N VAL A 75 11.23 14.44 11.15
CA VAL A 75 11.34 14.84 12.56
C VAL A 75 12.37 13.98 13.32
N LEU A 76 12.35 12.67 13.11
CA LEU A 76 13.30 11.76 13.76
C LEU A 76 14.73 12.02 13.25
N GLN A 77 14.89 12.30 11.97
CA GLN A 77 16.19 12.58 11.37
C GLN A 77 16.76 13.92 11.89
N ASP A 78 15.92 14.94 12.02
CA ASP A 78 16.31 16.22 12.61
C ASP A 78 16.72 16.07 14.09
N ALA A 79 15.93 15.33 14.87
CA ALA A 79 16.17 15.17 16.30
C ALA A 79 17.36 14.26 16.64
N TYR A 80 17.59 13.21 15.84
CA TYR A 80 18.53 12.13 16.19
C TYR A 80 19.71 11.99 15.24
N GLY A 81 19.67 12.58 14.04
CA GLY A 81 20.73 12.51 13.03
C GLY A 81 21.16 11.06 12.75
N ASP A 82 22.46 10.78 12.83
CA ASP A 82 23.03 9.44 12.57
C ASP A 82 22.58 8.33 13.54
N ARG A 83 21.91 8.69 14.63
CA ARG A 83 21.32 7.71 15.56
C ARG A 83 19.98 7.18 15.03
N ASN A 84 19.34 7.87 14.12
CA ASN A 84 18.15 7.36 13.44
C ASN A 84 18.58 6.21 12.52
N LYS A 85 18.09 4.99 12.81
CA LYS A 85 18.40 3.77 12.05
C LYS A 85 17.29 3.36 11.09
N VAL A 86 16.24 4.18 10.96
CA VAL A 86 15.15 3.91 10.02
C VAL A 86 15.65 4.15 8.59
N HIS A 87 15.49 3.17 7.73
CA HIS A 87 15.81 3.32 6.31
C HIS A 87 14.62 4.01 5.61
N ARG A 88 14.83 5.25 5.14
CA ARG A 88 13.75 6.10 4.58
C ARG A 88 13.00 5.42 3.45
N ASP A 89 13.70 4.83 2.49
CA ASP A 89 13.08 4.23 1.32
C ASP A 89 12.29 2.97 1.67
N HIS A 90 12.78 2.14 2.62
CA HIS A 90 12.02 1.00 3.15
C HIS A 90 10.74 1.45 3.88
N LEU A 91 10.82 2.55 4.64
CA LEU A 91 9.66 3.12 5.32
C LEU A 91 8.60 3.58 4.32
N ILE A 92 9.00 4.29 3.26
CA ILE A 92 8.09 4.77 2.22
C ILE A 92 7.47 3.57 1.47
N SER A 93 8.30 2.62 1.02
CA SER A 93 7.81 1.41 0.34
C SER A 93 6.85 0.62 1.22
N GLY A 94 7.20 0.40 2.50
CA GLY A 94 6.33 -0.28 3.46
C GLY A 94 5.00 0.45 3.68
N ALA A 95 5.04 1.77 3.85
CA ALA A 95 3.82 2.58 4.02
C ALA A 95 2.93 2.57 2.78
N MET A 96 3.53 2.62 1.58
CA MET A 96 2.80 2.53 0.32
C MET A 96 2.17 1.15 0.10
N LEU A 97 2.76 0.09 0.64
CA LEU A 97 2.33 -1.30 0.41
C LEU A 97 1.59 -1.93 1.59
N ALA A 98 1.53 -1.26 2.74
CA ALA A 98 0.90 -1.80 3.93
C ALA A 98 -0.49 -2.39 3.64
N ASP A 99 -1.29 -1.65 2.93
CA ASP A 99 -2.67 -2.01 2.59
C ASP A 99 -2.87 -2.59 1.19
N VAL A 100 -1.82 -2.86 0.40
CA VAL A 100 -1.93 -3.31 -1.00
C VAL A 100 -2.81 -4.56 -1.17
N GLY A 101 -2.78 -5.46 -0.20
CA GLY A 101 -3.61 -6.67 -0.22
C GLY A 101 -5.12 -6.42 -0.13
N LYS A 102 -5.58 -5.22 0.28
CA LYS A 102 -7.01 -4.85 0.28
C LYS A 102 -7.62 -4.89 -1.12
N VAL A 103 -6.83 -4.66 -2.15
CA VAL A 103 -7.25 -4.78 -3.55
C VAL A 103 -7.71 -6.21 -3.90
N LEU A 104 -7.19 -7.21 -3.19
CA LEU A 104 -7.62 -8.61 -3.31
C LEU A 104 -8.70 -9.00 -2.26
N GLU A 105 -8.76 -8.26 -1.14
CA GLU A 105 -9.74 -8.50 -0.07
C GLU A 105 -11.12 -7.92 -0.41
N ILE A 106 -11.18 -6.93 -1.30
CA ILE A 106 -12.39 -6.20 -1.68
C ILE A 106 -12.69 -6.46 -3.16
N THR A 107 -13.97 -6.60 -3.48
CA THR A 107 -14.48 -6.65 -4.84
C THR A 107 -15.69 -5.74 -4.98
N LYS A 108 -16.15 -5.50 -6.22
CA LYS A 108 -17.34 -4.68 -6.49
C LYS A 108 -18.42 -5.54 -7.12
N LYS A 109 -19.60 -5.54 -6.52
CA LYS A 109 -20.78 -6.24 -7.03
C LYS A 109 -21.96 -5.30 -7.05
N ASP A 110 -22.65 -5.23 -8.20
CA ASP A 110 -23.81 -4.36 -8.40
C ASP A 110 -23.58 -2.89 -7.97
N GLY A 111 -22.37 -2.38 -8.27
CA GLY A 111 -21.96 -1.02 -7.91
C GLY A 111 -21.50 -0.83 -6.47
N THR A 112 -21.59 -1.86 -5.61
CA THR A 112 -21.24 -1.78 -4.19
C THR A 112 -19.94 -2.55 -3.88
N PHE A 113 -19.07 -1.95 -3.10
CA PHE A 113 -17.85 -2.62 -2.61
C PHE A 113 -18.21 -3.58 -1.48
N ILE A 114 -17.78 -4.81 -1.62
CA ILE A 114 -18.00 -5.89 -0.64
C ILE A 114 -16.70 -6.68 -0.43
N LYS A 115 -16.67 -7.47 0.62
CA LYS A 115 -15.58 -8.40 0.87
C LYS A 115 -15.60 -9.52 -0.16
N SER A 116 -14.46 -9.79 -0.80
CA SER A 116 -14.30 -10.88 -1.77
C SER A 116 -14.28 -12.25 -1.08
N GLU A 117 -14.48 -13.34 -1.83
CA GLU A 117 -14.30 -14.70 -1.31
C GLU A 117 -12.86 -14.91 -0.80
N ARG A 118 -11.86 -14.41 -1.53
CA ARG A 118 -10.47 -14.43 -1.08
C ARG A 118 -10.29 -13.67 0.23
N GLY A 119 -10.94 -12.50 0.38
CA GLY A 119 -10.90 -11.71 1.60
C GLY A 119 -11.50 -12.41 2.82
N HIS A 120 -12.41 -13.35 2.64
CA HIS A 120 -12.91 -14.19 3.74
C HIS A 120 -11.89 -15.24 4.22
N LEU A 121 -10.96 -15.64 3.34
CA LEU A 121 -9.93 -16.64 3.65
C LEU A 121 -8.61 -16.01 4.07
N LEU A 122 -8.21 -14.93 3.42
CA LEU A 122 -6.90 -14.30 3.60
C LEU A 122 -7.07 -12.81 3.91
N ARG A 123 -6.47 -12.39 5.03
CA ARG A 123 -6.38 -10.98 5.40
C ARG A 123 -5.37 -10.25 4.50
N HIS A 124 -5.63 -8.96 4.25
CA HIS A 124 -4.78 -8.12 3.38
C HIS A 124 -3.29 -8.07 3.77
N PRO A 125 -2.86 -8.12 5.06
CA PRO A 125 -1.44 -8.19 5.36
C PRO A 125 -0.80 -9.44 4.77
N PHE A 126 -1.47 -10.59 4.87
CA PHE A 126 -0.96 -11.86 4.33
C PHE A 126 -0.87 -11.82 2.79
N SER A 127 -1.95 -11.38 2.13
CA SER A 127 -1.97 -11.25 0.66
C SER A 127 -0.95 -10.21 0.17
N GLY A 128 -0.79 -9.10 0.90
CA GLY A 128 0.18 -8.05 0.61
C GLY A 128 1.62 -8.54 0.68
N VAL A 129 1.97 -9.34 1.69
CA VAL A 129 3.29 -9.98 1.79
C VAL A 129 3.54 -10.90 0.58
N GLY A 130 2.56 -11.71 0.18
CA GLY A 130 2.70 -12.57 -0.99
C GLY A 130 2.98 -11.79 -2.27
N LEU A 131 2.24 -10.72 -2.52
CA LEU A 131 2.43 -9.83 -3.67
C LEU A 131 3.84 -9.19 -3.67
N ALA A 132 4.26 -8.67 -2.52
CA ALA A 132 5.53 -7.99 -2.36
C ALA A 132 6.73 -8.95 -2.45
N TRP A 133 6.60 -10.16 -1.89
CA TRP A 133 7.60 -11.22 -1.99
C TRP A 133 7.89 -11.60 -3.44
N GLU A 134 6.86 -11.77 -4.25
CA GLU A 134 7.00 -12.10 -5.68
C GLU A 134 7.74 -11.01 -6.48
N GLN A 135 7.69 -9.77 -6.04
CA GLN A 135 8.41 -8.66 -6.66
C GLN A 135 9.84 -8.49 -6.10
N GLY A 136 10.25 -9.34 -5.16
CA GLY A 136 11.61 -9.32 -4.60
C GLY A 136 11.86 -8.17 -3.62
N LEU A 137 10.83 -7.68 -2.94
CA LEU A 137 10.97 -6.64 -1.92
C LEU A 137 11.75 -7.15 -0.70
N PRO A 138 12.55 -6.28 -0.03
CA PRO A 138 13.35 -6.68 1.12
C PRO A 138 12.49 -7.03 2.34
N GLU A 139 13.04 -7.88 3.22
CA GLU A 139 12.32 -8.40 4.40
C GLU A 139 11.81 -7.30 5.32
N GLU A 140 12.48 -6.16 5.41
CA GLU A 140 12.04 -5.02 6.21
C GLU A 140 10.72 -4.44 5.69
N VAL A 141 10.54 -4.38 4.37
CA VAL A 141 9.27 -3.94 3.75
C VAL A 141 8.19 -5.00 3.96
N LEU A 142 8.52 -6.29 3.77
CA LEU A 142 7.61 -7.40 4.05
C LEU A 142 7.14 -7.40 5.50
N HIS A 143 8.07 -7.12 6.44
CA HIS A 143 7.75 -7.01 7.86
C HIS A 143 6.72 -5.90 8.13
N VAL A 144 6.91 -4.73 7.54
CA VAL A 144 5.94 -3.62 7.67
C VAL A 144 4.56 -4.06 7.19
N ILE A 145 4.47 -4.68 6.00
CA ILE A 145 3.21 -5.16 5.44
C ILE A 145 2.56 -6.22 6.35
N ALA A 146 3.35 -7.17 6.86
CA ALA A 146 2.85 -8.26 7.70
C ALA A 146 2.28 -7.77 9.04
N MET A 147 2.91 -6.73 9.63
CA MET A 147 2.70 -6.36 11.04
C MET A 147 1.88 -5.08 11.24
N HIS A 148 1.54 -4.33 10.18
CA HIS A 148 0.81 -3.06 10.31
C HIS A 148 -0.63 -3.22 10.81
N SER A 149 -1.24 -4.40 10.66
CA SER A 149 -2.61 -4.69 11.07
C SER A 149 -2.72 -6.09 11.68
N LYS A 150 -3.62 -6.24 12.66
CA LYS A 150 -3.91 -7.53 13.32
C LYS A 150 -4.96 -8.34 12.55
#